data_81e728f9317cf8983eaf4700aed07911
#
_entry.id   81e728f9317cf8983eaf4700aed07911
#
_cell.length_a   1.000
_cell.length_b   1.000
_cell.length_c   1.000
_cell.angle_alpha   90.00
_cell.angle_beta   90.00
_cell.angle_gamma   90.00
#
_symmetry.space_group_name_H-M   'P 1'
#
loop_
_entity.id
_entity.type
_entity.pdbx_description
1 polymer ?
#
loop_
_entity_poly.entity_id
_entity_poly.type
_entity_poly.pdbx_seq_one_letter_code
_entity_poly.pdbx_strand_id
1 'polypeptide(L)'
;SLIRALLKEIVGDVGAAMGSTSESRSYRLRLKGLERGVLLVDTPGILEAGQEGRGREQEARRQASRADLMIVVVDGDLRKSELNVVQSLSGLGKRLVLVLNKCDLRGEEEERRLLQLLRQRCAEWLQPNDVIPASARPQSLPRPGQRPVQPPAEIGLLVRRLAAVLHADGEELLADNILLQCRD
;
A
#
# COMPACT_ATOMS: atom_id res chain seq x y z
N SER A 1 7.12 -5.14 6.77
CA SER A 1 5.91 -4.94 5.95
C SER A 1 5.61 -3.45 5.83
N LEU A 2 4.93 -3.05 4.76
CA LEU A 2 4.58 -1.65 4.50
C LEU A 2 3.69 -1.07 5.62
N ILE A 3 2.80 -1.87 6.17
CA ILE A 3 1.95 -1.47 7.30
C ILE A 3 2.79 -1.01 8.50
N ARG A 4 3.81 -1.78 8.87
CA ARG A 4 4.67 -1.40 10.00
C ARG A 4 5.42 -0.09 9.72
N ALA A 5 5.86 0.12 8.48
CA ALA A 5 6.52 1.35 8.08
C ALA A 5 5.55 2.54 8.16
N LEU A 6 4.33 2.40 7.63
CA LEU A 6 3.28 3.42 7.72
C LEU A 6 2.90 3.72 9.18
N LEU A 7 2.71 2.69 10.00
CA LEU A 7 2.41 2.85 11.42
C LEU A 7 3.49 3.65 12.14
N LYS A 8 4.77 3.31 11.92
CA LYS A 8 5.91 4.00 12.54
C LYS A 8 6.03 5.44 12.08
N GLU A 9 5.85 5.71 10.79
CA GLU A 9 5.97 7.05 10.21
C GLU A 9 4.81 7.97 10.63
N ILE A 10 3.60 7.43 10.69
CA ILE A 10 2.37 8.21 10.93
C ILE A 10 2.09 8.38 12.43
N VAL A 11 2.28 7.34 13.21
CA VAL A 11 1.89 7.31 14.64
C VAL A 11 3.06 7.64 15.56
N GLY A 12 4.30 7.52 15.08
CA GLY A 12 5.48 7.59 15.94
C GLY A 12 5.52 6.39 16.90
N ASP A 13 6.08 6.58 18.10
CA ASP A 13 6.22 5.53 19.12
C ASP A 13 4.93 5.28 19.96
N VAL A 14 3.78 5.80 19.57
CA VAL A 14 2.53 5.67 20.34
C VAL A 14 1.76 4.44 19.88
N GLY A 15 1.47 3.54 20.83
CA GLY A 15 0.88 2.24 20.62
C GLY A 15 -0.41 2.25 19.79
N ALA A 16 -0.39 1.53 18.68
CA ALA A 16 -1.55 1.25 17.88
C ALA A 16 -2.48 0.28 18.62
N ALA A 17 -3.74 0.64 18.81
CA ALA A 17 -4.73 -0.28 19.34
C ALA A 17 -5.04 -1.34 18.27
N MET A 18 -4.70 -2.60 18.55
CA MET A 18 -4.98 -3.75 17.68
C MET A 18 -6.40 -4.28 17.97
N GLY A 19 -7.25 -4.26 16.92
CA GLY A 19 -8.43 -5.09 16.87
C GLY A 19 -8.16 -6.31 15.98
N SER A 20 -8.22 -7.54 16.51
CA SER A 20 -8.05 -8.75 15.70
C SER A 20 -9.40 -9.41 15.46
N THR A 21 -9.81 -9.48 14.19
CA THR A 21 -10.72 -10.51 13.70
C THR A 21 -9.89 -11.50 12.88
N SER A 22 -10.26 -12.76 12.83
CA SER A 22 -9.42 -13.90 12.46
C SER A 22 -8.80 -13.91 11.05
N GLU A 23 -9.09 -12.95 10.18
CA GLU A 23 -8.64 -12.94 8.78
C GLU A 23 -8.11 -11.58 8.27
N SER A 24 -8.43 -10.48 8.89
CA SER A 24 -7.87 -9.15 8.58
C SER A 24 -7.46 -8.41 9.84
N ARG A 25 -6.35 -7.68 9.77
CA ARG A 25 -5.89 -6.83 10.89
C ARG A 25 -6.22 -5.38 10.59
N SER A 26 -6.81 -4.69 11.55
CA SER A 26 -7.12 -3.27 11.40
C SER A 26 -6.35 -2.43 12.42
N TYR A 27 -5.91 -1.24 11.98
CA TYR A 27 -5.12 -0.31 12.76
C TYR A 27 -5.75 1.07 12.65
N ARG A 28 -6.03 1.69 13.78
CA ARG A 28 -6.54 3.07 13.79
C ARG A 28 -5.38 4.06 13.88
N LEU A 29 -5.30 4.97 12.92
CA LEU A 29 -4.27 5.97 12.77
C LEU A 29 -4.84 7.38 12.92
N ARG A 30 -4.02 8.31 13.42
CA ARG A 30 -4.29 9.75 13.34
C ARG A 30 -3.19 10.40 12.51
N LEU A 31 -3.55 10.87 11.32
CA LEU A 31 -2.65 11.62 10.46
C LEU A 31 -2.60 13.07 10.94
N LYS A 32 -1.39 13.66 11.01
CA LYS A 32 -1.24 15.10 11.30
C LYS A 32 -1.98 15.90 10.22
N GLY A 33 -2.86 16.81 10.64
CA GLY A 33 -3.63 17.66 9.73
C GLY A 33 -4.99 17.08 9.31
N LEU A 34 -5.33 15.84 9.71
CA LEU A 34 -6.67 15.29 9.58
C LEU A 34 -7.36 15.26 10.94
N GLU A 35 -8.53 15.88 11.04
CA GLU A 35 -9.33 15.87 12.28
C GLU A 35 -9.90 14.48 12.61
N ARG A 36 -10.04 13.63 11.59
CA ARG A 36 -10.61 12.28 11.70
C ARG A 36 -9.53 11.20 11.74
N GLY A 37 -9.82 10.11 12.41
CA GLY A 37 -8.96 8.93 12.42
C GLY A 37 -9.09 8.13 11.13
N VAL A 38 -8.01 7.52 10.67
CA VAL A 38 -7.95 6.63 9.50
C VAL A 38 -7.90 5.18 9.99
N LEU A 39 -8.74 4.31 9.43
CA LEU A 39 -8.71 2.88 9.68
C LEU A 39 -7.91 2.18 8.57
N LEU A 40 -6.70 1.72 8.89
CA LEU A 40 -5.88 0.93 7.99
C LEU A 40 -6.23 -0.55 8.16
N VAL A 41 -6.69 -1.20 7.08
CA VAL A 41 -7.06 -2.62 7.10
C VAL A 41 -6.06 -3.42 6.28
N ASP A 42 -5.37 -4.37 6.93
CA ASP A 42 -4.50 -5.35 6.28
C ASP A 42 -5.33 -6.51 5.76
N THR A 43 -5.24 -6.77 4.47
CA THR A 43 -5.95 -7.90 3.85
C THR A 43 -4.97 -8.97 3.40
N PRO A 44 -5.35 -10.27 3.50
CA PRO A 44 -4.56 -11.33 2.88
C PRO A 44 -4.30 -11.05 1.40
N GLY A 45 -3.10 -11.38 0.91
CA GLY A 45 -2.68 -11.11 -0.47
C GLY A 45 -3.66 -11.67 -1.50
N ILE A 46 -4.31 -10.80 -2.27
CA ILE A 46 -5.22 -11.20 -3.37
C ILE A 46 -4.45 -11.78 -4.55
N LEU A 47 -3.19 -11.41 -4.66
CA LEU A 47 -2.35 -11.67 -5.84
C LEU A 47 -1.69 -13.06 -5.80
N GLU A 48 -1.91 -13.84 -4.75
CA GLU A 48 -1.37 -15.20 -4.64
C GLU A 48 -2.19 -16.17 -5.49
N ALA A 49 -1.55 -16.78 -6.49
CA ALA A 49 -2.17 -17.74 -7.40
C ALA A 49 -2.45 -19.08 -6.70
N GLY A 50 -3.71 -19.54 -6.71
CA GLY A 50 -4.09 -20.87 -6.23
C GLY A 50 -5.61 -21.05 -6.11
N GLN A 51 -6.09 -22.27 -5.86
CA GLN A 51 -7.52 -22.54 -5.67
C GLN A 51 -8.10 -21.83 -4.44
N GLU A 52 -7.28 -21.53 -3.44
CA GLU A 52 -7.65 -20.68 -2.31
C GLU A 52 -7.81 -19.20 -2.71
N GLY A 53 -7.30 -18.80 -3.88
CA GLY A 53 -7.33 -17.41 -4.37
C GLY A 53 -8.73 -16.87 -4.64
N ARG A 54 -9.69 -17.70 -5.04
CA ARG A 54 -11.05 -17.23 -5.36
C ARG A 54 -11.82 -16.75 -4.14
N GLY A 55 -11.70 -17.44 -3.03
CA GLY A 55 -12.32 -17.01 -1.77
C GLY A 55 -11.66 -15.74 -1.22
N ARG A 56 -10.34 -15.64 -1.31
CA ARG A 56 -9.57 -14.46 -0.92
C ARG A 56 -9.87 -13.26 -1.83
N GLU A 57 -10.04 -13.48 -3.14
CA GLU A 57 -10.41 -12.42 -4.08
C GLU A 57 -11.81 -11.85 -3.77
N GLN A 58 -12.80 -12.70 -3.47
CA GLN A 58 -14.13 -12.25 -3.07
C GLN A 58 -14.11 -11.47 -1.75
N GLU A 59 -13.39 -11.96 -0.76
CA GLU A 59 -13.27 -11.25 0.53
C GLU A 59 -12.56 -9.89 0.34
N ALA A 60 -11.49 -9.86 -0.43
CA ALA A 60 -10.79 -8.62 -0.71
C ALA A 60 -11.64 -7.63 -1.51
N ARG A 61 -12.44 -8.09 -2.48
CA ARG A 61 -13.42 -7.23 -3.18
C ARG A 61 -14.48 -6.71 -2.22
N ARG A 62 -14.94 -7.53 -1.27
CA ARG A 62 -15.89 -7.11 -0.24
C ARG A 62 -15.29 -6.06 0.69
N GLN A 63 -14.04 -6.22 1.09
CA GLN A 63 -13.31 -5.22 1.87
C GLN A 63 -13.07 -3.95 1.04
N ALA A 64 -12.66 -4.10 -0.21
CA ALA A 64 -12.42 -2.99 -1.13
C ALA A 64 -13.68 -2.14 -1.37
N SER A 65 -14.87 -2.76 -1.47
CA SER A 65 -16.13 -2.02 -1.64
C SER A 65 -16.47 -1.13 -0.44
N ARG A 66 -15.92 -1.42 0.73
CA ARG A 66 -16.11 -0.64 1.97
C ARG A 66 -15.01 0.38 2.22
N ALA A 67 -13.89 0.27 1.49
CA ALA A 67 -12.77 1.18 1.62
C ALA A 67 -13.02 2.46 0.83
N ASP A 68 -12.52 3.59 1.33
CA ASP A 68 -12.53 4.86 0.62
C ASP A 68 -11.29 4.99 -0.26
N LEU A 69 -10.19 4.42 0.18
CA LEU A 69 -8.92 4.37 -0.52
C LEU A 69 -8.34 2.95 -0.47
N MET A 70 -7.88 2.46 -1.62
CA MET A 70 -7.20 1.17 -1.74
C MET A 70 -5.72 1.39 -2.04
N ILE A 71 -4.86 0.62 -1.37
CA ILE A 71 -3.43 0.58 -1.65
C ILE A 71 -3.08 -0.82 -2.12
N VAL A 72 -2.69 -0.96 -3.38
CA VAL A 72 -2.17 -2.21 -3.95
C VAL A 72 -0.66 -2.16 -3.91
N VAL A 73 -0.04 -3.19 -3.34
CA VAL A 73 1.42 -3.26 -3.15
C VAL A 73 1.98 -4.38 -4.00
N VAL A 74 2.95 -4.03 -4.84
CA VAL A 74 3.68 -4.98 -5.70
C VAL A 74 5.19 -4.81 -5.49
N ASP A 75 5.96 -5.83 -5.79
CA ASP A 75 7.42 -5.81 -5.71
C ASP A 75 8.12 -5.98 -7.07
N GLY A 76 7.37 -5.83 -8.15
CA GLY A 76 7.87 -5.97 -9.51
C GLY A 76 6.81 -5.57 -10.54
N ASP A 77 7.00 -6.01 -11.79
CA ASP A 77 5.99 -5.80 -12.83
C ASP A 77 4.72 -6.64 -12.53
N LEU A 78 3.59 -6.11 -12.96
CA LEU A 78 2.29 -6.77 -12.81
C LEU A 78 2.15 -7.95 -13.78
N ARG A 79 1.88 -9.12 -13.27
CA ARG A 79 1.42 -10.25 -14.10
C ARG A 79 0.03 -9.95 -14.64
N LYS A 80 -0.39 -10.68 -15.68
CA LYS A 80 -1.72 -10.49 -16.27
C LYS A 80 -2.85 -10.66 -15.25
N SER A 81 -2.74 -11.64 -14.35
CA SER A 81 -3.71 -11.87 -13.27
C SER A 81 -3.77 -10.69 -12.28
N GLU A 82 -2.62 -10.14 -11.94
CA GLU A 82 -2.49 -8.99 -11.02
C GLU A 82 -3.06 -7.72 -11.66
N LEU A 83 -2.81 -7.51 -12.95
CA LEU A 83 -3.38 -6.40 -13.72
C LEU A 83 -4.91 -6.48 -13.77
N ASN A 84 -5.48 -7.68 -13.98
CA ASN A 84 -6.91 -7.91 -13.94
C ASN A 84 -7.51 -7.56 -12.56
N VAL A 85 -6.79 -7.83 -11.47
CA VAL A 85 -7.21 -7.42 -10.11
C VAL A 85 -7.20 -5.91 -9.98
N VAL A 86 -6.14 -5.23 -10.40
CA VAL A 86 -6.06 -3.75 -10.38
C VAL A 86 -7.23 -3.15 -11.18
N GLN A 87 -7.48 -3.63 -12.39
CA GLN A 87 -8.60 -3.23 -13.24
C GLN A 87 -9.95 -3.43 -12.54
N SER A 88 -10.14 -4.60 -11.94
CA SER A 88 -11.37 -4.94 -11.22
C SER A 88 -11.61 -4.05 -10.00
N LEU A 89 -10.56 -3.70 -9.27
CA LEU A 89 -10.63 -2.80 -8.12
C LEU A 89 -10.90 -1.36 -8.55
N SER A 90 -10.27 -0.89 -9.63
CA SER A 90 -10.52 0.44 -10.17
C SER A 90 -11.97 0.62 -10.62
N GLY A 91 -12.58 -0.45 -11.14
CA GLY A 91 -14.00 -0.48 -11.52
C GLY A 91 -14.99 -0.31 -10.35
N LEU A 92 -14.53 -0.37 -9.10
CA LEU A 92 -15.37 -0.07 -7.92
C LEU A 92 -15.63 1.44 -7.72
N GLY A 93 -15.06 2.31 -8.55
CA GLY A 93 -15.21 3.76 -8.44
C GLY A 93 -14.52 4.35 -7.20
N LYS A 94 -13.58 3.61 -6.61
CA LYS A 94 -12.84 4.05 -5.43
C LYS A 94 -11.43 4.51 -5.79
N ARG A 95 -10.84 5.35 -4.96
CA ARG A 95 -9.44 5.76 -5.13
C ARG A 95 -8.51 4.55 -4.96
N LEU A 96 -7.56 4.42 -5.86
CA LEU A 96 -6.55 3.37 -5.86
C LEU A 96 -5.15 3.97 -5.96
N VAL A 97 -4.24 3.52 -5.11
CA VAL A 97 -2.81 3.83 -5.16
C VAL A 97 -2.03 2.54 -5.34
N LEU A 98 -1.16 2.48 -6.34
CA LEU A 98 -0.26 1.36 -6.59
C LEU A 98 1.12 1.67 -6.03
N VAL A 99 1.63 0.83 -5.16
CA VAL A 99 2.94 0.99 -4.53
C VAL A 99 3.91 -0.06 -5.06
N LEU A 100 4.96 0.37 -5.74
CA LEU A 100 6.12 -0.46 -6.04
C LEU A 100 7.01 -0.50 -4.81
N ASN A 101 6.99 -1.60 -4.08
CA ASN A 101 7.78 -1.80 -2.86
C ASN A 101 9.12 -2.47 -3.16
N LYS A 102 10.02 -2.46 -2.18
CA LYS A 102 11.37 -3.04 -2.27
C LYS A 102 12.24 -2.37 -3.34
N CYS A 103 12.08 -1.06 -3.53
CA CYS A 103 12.89 -0.29 -4.49
C CYS A 103 14.37 -0.29 -4.11
N ASP A 104 14.71 -0.44 -2.82
CA ASP A 104 16.08 -0.61 -2.31
C ASP A 104 16.84 -1.83 -2.88
N LEU A 105 16.13 -2.79 -3.46
CA LEU A 105 16.74 -3.97 -4.09
C LEU A 105 17.11 -3.75 -5.56
N ARG A 106 16.83 -2.56 -6.12
CA ARG A 106 17.02 -2.21 -7.52
C ARG A 106 17.95 -1.02 -7.67
N GLY A 107 18.62 -0.95 -8.82
CA GLY A 107 19.32 0.27 -9.23
C GLY A 107 18.31 1.34 -9.68
N GLU A 108 18.68 2.62 -9.58
CA GLU A 108 17.83 3.76 -9.94
C GLU A 108 17.25 3.67 -11.37
N GLU A 109 18.03 3.18 -12.31
CA GLU A 109 17.60 3.05 -13.70
C GLU A 109 16.55 1.95 -13.88
N GLU A 110 16.71 0.81 -13.20
CA GLU A 110 15.75 -0.28 -13.21
C GLU A 110 14.44 0.14 -12.54
N GLU A 111 14.53 0.82 -11.40
CA GLU A 111 13.36 1.37 -10.70
C GLU A 111 12.59 2.34 -11.62
N ARG A 112 13.30 3.29 -12.25
CA ARG A 112 12.69 4.27 -13.16
C ARG A 112 11.96 3.60 -14.32
N ARG A 113 12.58 2.61 -14.95
CA ARG A 113 11.97 1.84 -16.06
C ARG A 113 10.73 1.08 -15.60
N LEU A 114 10.81 0.44 -14.45
CA LEU A 114 9.70 -0.33 -13.91
C LEU A 114 8.52 0.57 -13.52
N LEU A 115 8.77 1.71 -12.89
CA LEU A 115 7.75 2.70 -12.60
C LEU A 115 7.08 3.24 -13.86
N GLN A 116 7.87 3.53 -14.90
CA GLN A 116 7.33 3.96 -16.19
C GLN A 116 6.44 2.89 -16.80
N LEU A 117 6.88 1.63 -16.79
CA LEU A 117 6.10 0.49 -17.28
C LEU A 117 4.79 0.33 -16.52
N LEU A 118 4.81 0.35 -15.20
CA LEU A 118 3.62 0.26 -14.36
C LEU A 118 2.64 1.40 -14.65
N ARG A 119 3.13 2.64 -14.79
CA ARG A 119 2.32 3.80 -15.16
C ARG A 119 1.66 3.64 -16.51
N GLN A 120 2.38 3.15 -17.52
CA GLN A 120 1.82 2.88 -18.84
C GLN A 120 0.76 1.79 -18.82
N ARG A 121 1.02 0.70 -18.12
CA ARG A 121 0.08 -0.44 -18.03
C ARG A 121 -1.18 -0.13 -17.26
N CYS A 122 -1.12 0.78 -16.30
CA CYS A 122 -2.25 1.18 -15.48
C CYS A 122 -2.88 2.53 -15.91
N ALA A 123 -2.45 3.12 -17.04
CA ALA A 123 -2.85 4.47 -17.46
C ALA A 123 -4.36 4.66 -17.65
N GLU A 124 -5.11 3.59 -17.95
CA GLU A 124 -6.57 3.64 -18.04
C GLU A 124 -7.26 3.84 -16.68
N TRP A 125 -6.61 3.44 -15.58
CA TRP A 125 -7.24 3.36 -14.27
C TRP A 125 -6.56 4.22 -13.22
N LEU A 126 -5.29 4.53 -13.38
CA LEU A 126 -4.48 5.25 -12.41
C LEU A 126 -3.80 6.46 -13.05
N GLN A 127 -3.74 7.53 -12.30
CA GLN A 127 -2.89 8.66 -12.68
C GLN A 127 -1.42 8.33 -12.39
N PRO A 128 -0.46 8.91 -13.12
CA PRO A 128 0.97 8.66 -12.89
C PRO A 128 1.43 8.92 -11.45
N ASN A 129 0.79 9.87 -10.76
CA ASN A 129 1.08 10.20 -9.37
C ASN A 129 0.51 9.19 -8.36
N ASP A 130 -0.35 8.28 -8.79
CA ASP A 130 -0.88 7.19 -7.97
C ASP A 130 -0.04 5.90 -8.07
N VAL A 131 1.05 5.92 -8.84
CA VAL A 131 2.05 4.84 -8.91
C VAL A 131 3.32 5.30 -8.23
N ILE A 132 3.61 4.77 -7.04
CA ILE A 132 4.57 5.33 -6.08
C ILE A 132 5.63 4.30 -5.72
N PRO A 133 6.94 4.66 -5.78
CA PRO A 133 8.01 3.81 -5.25
C PRO A 133 8.06 3.87 -3.73
N ALA A 134 8.48 2.75 -3.11
CA ALA A 134 8.67 2.64 -1.68
C ALA A 134 9.71 1.57 -1.32
N SER A 135 10.34 1.74 -0.16
CA SER A 135 11.20 0.74 0.48
C SER A 135 10.76 0.62 1.93
N ALA A 136 9.77 -0.23 2.17
CA ALA A 136 9.17 -0.35 3.50
C ALA A 136 10.09 -0.97 4.55
N ARG A 137 11.04 -1.76 4.12
CA ARG A 137 12.07 -2.39 4.94
C ARG A 137 13.34 -2.57 4.12
N PRO A 138 14.16 -1.52 3.95
CA PRO A 138 15.41 -1.60 3.20
C PRO A 138 16.32 -2.69 3.74
N GLN A 139 17.18 -3.24 2.88
CA GLN A 139 18.16 -4.24 3.31
C GLN A 139 19.12 -3.67 4.36
N SER A 140 19.48 -4.53 5.32
CA SER A 140 20.48 -4.17 6.32
C SER A 140 21.85 -4.05 5.68
N LEU A 141 22.52 -2.94 5.95
CA LEU A 141 23.88 -2.68 5.45
C LEU A 141 24.91 -3.38 6.35
N PRO A 142 25.76 -4.26 5.81
CA PRO A 142 26.81 -4.88 6.59
C PRO A 142 27.84 -3.83 7.03
N ARG A 143 28.30 -3.92 8.28
CA ARG A 143 29.41 -3.11 8.83
C ARG A 143 30.50 -4.04 9.35
N PRO A 144 31.73 -3.93 8.86
CA PRO A 144 32.85 -4.74 9.37
C PRO A 144 33.00 -4.58 10.88
N GLY A 145 32.97 -5.70 11.61
CA GLY A 145 33.17 -5.70 13.07
C GLY A 145 32.00 -5.17 13.90
N GLN A 146 30.85 -4.80 13.28
CA GLN A 146 29.68 -4.26 13.96
C GLN A 146 28.40 -4.99 13.54
N ARG A 147 27.31 -4.79 14.29
CA ARG A 147 25.99 -5.30 13.87
C ARG A 147 25.53 -4.57 12.59
N PRO A 148 24.92 -5.29 11.63
CA PRO A 148 24.32 -4.67 10.46
C PRO A 148 23.34 -3.56 10.84
N VAL A 149 23.35 -2.46 10.11
CA VAL A 149 22.44 -1.33 10.34
C VAL A 149 21.28 -1.44 9.38
N GLN A 150 20.06 -1.39 9.91
CA GLN A 150 18.83 -1.31 9.15
C GLN A 150 18.57 0.15 8.78
N PRO A 151 18.60 0.53 7.49
CA PRO A 151 18.21 1.88 7.10
C PRO A 151 16.74 2.18 7.44
N PRO A 152 16.37 3.45 7.59
CA PRO A 152 14.95 3.83 7.76
C PRO A 152 14.13 3.44 6.53
N ALA A 153 12.83 3.27 6.71
CA ALA A 153 11.92 3.05 5.59
C ALA A 153 11.83 4.30 4.70
N GLU A 154 11.83 4.10 3.39
CA GLU A 154 11.66 5.17 2.40
C GLU A 154 10.22 5.12 1.87
N ILE A 155 9.29 5.71 2.62
CA ILE A 155 7.85 5.76 2.31
C ILE A 155 7.30 7.19 2.26
N GLY A 156 8.18 8.20 2.33
CA GLY A 156 7.77 9.60 2.41
C GLY A 156 6.91 10.07 1.23
N LEU A 157 7.17 9.56 0.01
CA LEU A 157 6.33 9.84 -1.17
C LEU A 157 4.91 9.27 -0.99
N LEU A 158 4.81 8.04 -0.50
CA LEU A 158 3.53 7.40 -0.23
C LEU A 158 2.73 8.17 0.82
N VAL A 159 3.35 8.50 1.96
CA VAL A 159 2.70 9.28 3.03
C VAL A 159 2.17 10.61 2.52
N ARG A 160 2.98 11.34 1.73
CA ARG A 160 2.54 12.60 1.11
C ARG A 160 1.37 12.41 0.16
N ARG A 161 1.39 11.35 -0.67
CA ARG A 161 0.28 11.08 -1.60
C ARG A 161 -0.98 10.71 -0.85
N LEU A 162 -0.89 9.84 0.15
CA LEU A 162 -2.03 9.48 0.99
C LEU A 162 -2.64 10.71 1.67
N ALA A 163 -1.81 11.58 2.25
CA ALA A 163 -2.27 12.83 2.84
C ALA A 163 -2.97 13.72 1.79
N ALA A 164 -2.40 13.88 0.60
CA ALA A 164 -2.99 14.69 -0.47
C ALA A 164 -4.35 14.14 -0.95
N VAL A 165 -4.46 12.81 -1.11
CA VAL A 165 -5.72 12.16 -1.50
C VAL A 165 -6.77 12.33 -0.41
N LEU A 166 -6.43 12.06 0.85
CA LEU A 166 -7.35 12.17 1.99
C LEU A 166 -7.76 13.62 2.27
N HIS A 167 -6.92 14.61 1.96
CA HIS A 167 -7.31 16.03 2.06
C HIS A 167 -8.20 16.49 0.89
N ALA A 168 -7.90 16.06 -0.34
CA ALA A 168 -8.68 16.44 -1.52
C ALA A 168 -10.11 15.91 -1.46
N ASP A 169 -10.26 14.70 -0.92
CA ASP A 169 -11.56 14.05 -0.76
C ASP A 169 -12.19 14.36 0.61
N GLY A 170 -11.53 15.16 1.45
CA GLY A 170 -11.89 15.42 2.85
C GLY A 170 -13.24 16.12 3.09
N GLU A 171 -13.86 16.69 2.06
CA GLU A 171 -15.22 17.18 2.12
C GLU A 171 -16.26 16.12 1.71
N GLU A 172 -15.85 15.05 0.99
CA GLU A 172 -16.74 13.98 0.51
C GLU A 172 -16.52 12.62 1.17
N LEU A 173 -15.33 12.33 1.75
CA LEU A 173 -15.03 11.05 2.39
C LEU A 173 -15.65 10.97 3.78
N LEU A 174 -16.84 10.35 3.86
CA LEU A 174 -17.54 10.08 5.13
C LEU A 174 -17.00 8.89 5.91
N ALA A 175 -16.06 8.13 5.36
CA ALA A 175 -15.54 6.91 5.96
C ALA A 175 -14.01 6.84 5.88
N ASP A 176 -13.39 6.51 6.96
CA ASP A 176 -11.95 6.60 7.24
C ASP A 176 -11.24 5.25 7.01
N ASN A 177 -11.51 4.55 5.90
CA ASN A 177 -10.99 3.21 5.67
C ASN A 177 -9.97 3.18 4.51
N ILE A 178 -8.72 2.90 4.84
CA ILE A 178 -7.68 2.57 3.88
C ILE A 178 -7.47 1.06 3.86
N LEU A 179 -7.71 0.45 2.71
CA LEU A 179 -7.46 -0.97 2.48
C LEU A 179 -6.06 -1.17 1.90
N LEU A 180 -5.20 -1.88 2.61
CA LEU A 180 -3.88 -2.25 2.15
C LEU A 180 -3.88 -3.71 1.68
N GLN A 181 -3.44 -3.92 0.45
CA GLN A 181 -3.23 -5.25 -0.13
C GLN A 181 -1.77 -5.42 -0.46
N CYS A 182 -1.13 -6.35 0.22
CA CYS A 182 0.28 -6.65 0.06
C CYS A 182 0.48 -8.00 -0.63
N ARG A 183 1.46 -8.03 -1.51
CA ARG A 183 2.15 -9.23 -1.94
C ARG A 183 3.39 -9.39 -1.05
N ASP A 184 3.49 -10.50 -0.37
CA ASP A 184 4.69 -10.88 0.39
C ASP A 184 5.78 -11.47 -0.52
#